data_146e3a6dd94acd41324e380d6f4599f4
#
_entry.id   146e3a6dd94acd41324e380d6f4599f4
#
_cell.length_a   1.000
_cell.length_b   1.000
_cell.length_c   1.000
_cell.angle_alpha   90.00
_cell.angle_beta   90.00
_cell.angle_gamma   90.00
#
_symmetry.space_group_name_H-M   'P 1'
#
loop_
_entity.id
_entity.type
_entity.pdbx_description
1 polymer ?
#
loop_
_entity_poly.entity_id
_entity_poly.type
_entity_poly.pdbx_seq_one_letter_code
_entity_poly.pdbx_strand_id
1 'polypeptide(L)'
;LINDEAGAGNDIDAKLDGALVVFNASGESVTTAVEGLSGRVFKLHEAQANGSDETVKGASFDAKTGSVTVPARTVAVFTQAAGDRIDPTVTPDPAAAQWVAAGDGRWWLRYPDGSYPANERVVRDGVTYSFDANGWMKTGWQVEDGVWRYYAPSGAMATGWTAVGGTWYYLDPDTGAMATGWLKDGDTWYYLRSSGAMASGWVNLSGAWFYLNGNGSMATGWANLGGTWYYLTESGQMAIGWVKDGDSWYFCHPSGVMATGRVVIDGTAYTFDRSGRWVA
;
A
#
# COMPACT_ATOMS: atom_id res chain seq x y z
N LEU A 1 -2.48 -35.91 12.31
CA LEU A 1 -1.05 -35.72 12.51
C LEU A 1 -0.33 -37.06 12.43
N ILE A 2 0.71 -37.11 11.62
CA ILE A 2 1.70 -38.20 11.61
C ILE A 2 2.95 -37.62 12.29
N ASN A 3 3.39 -38.23 13.38
CA ASN A 3 4.62 -37.87 14.08
C ASN A 3 5.72 -38.85 13.66
N ASP A 4 6.83 -38.33 13.17
CA ASP A 4 7.97 -39.11 12.65
C ASP A 4 9.30 -38.69 13.31
N GLU A 5 9.24 -38.11 14.51
CA GLU A 5 10.44 -37.69 15.25
C GLU A 5 11.34 -38.87 15.62
N ALA A 6 12.65 -38.68 15.46
CA ALA A 6 13.66 -39.64 15.93
C ALA A 6 13.46 -39.94 17.44
N GLY A 7 13.18 -41.21 17.79
CA GLY A 7 12.91 -41.63 19.15
C GLY A 7 11.43 -41.84 19.50
N ALA A 8 10.48 -41.48 18.63
CA ALA A 8 9.05 -41.74 18.81
C ALA A 8 8.59 -43.07 18.22
N GLY A 9 9.50 -43.91 17.71
CA GLY A 9 9.25 -45.16 17.03
C GLY A 9 10.16 -45.35 15.83
N ASN A 10 9.69 -45.95 14.75
CA ASN A 10 10.44 -46.04 13.51
C ASN A 10 10.42 -44.72 12.80
N ASP A 11 11.57 -44.04 12.68
CA ASP A 11 11.77 -42.89 11.81
C ASP A 11 11.57 -43.36 10.35
N ILE A 12 10.50 -42.91 9.73
CA ILE A 12 10.09 -43.26 8.37
C ILE A 12 10.82 -42.40 7.33
N ASP A 13 11.01 -41.12 7.62
CA ASP A 13 11.75 -40.20 6.78
C ASP A 13 12.63 -39.27 7.63
N ALA A 14 13.92 -39.54 7.65
CA ALA A 14 14.91 -38.76 8.43
C ALA A 14 14.99 -37.26 8.10
N LYS A 15 14.25 -36.79 7.10
CA LYS A 15 14.15 -35.38 6.74
C LYS A 15 12.91 -34.67 7.32
N LEU A 16 11.97 -35.44 7.86
CA LEU A 16 10.69 -34.92 8.37
C LEU A 16 10.49 -35.42 9.82
N ASP A 17 10.04 -34.51 10.68
CA ASP A 17 9.56 -34.80 12.03
C ASP A 17 8.04 -35.03 12.07
N GLY A 18 7.32 -34.70 11.02
CA GLY A 18 5.89 -34.93 10.97
C GLY A 18 5.18 -34.42 9.73
N ALA A 19 3.97 -34.89 9.56
CA ALA A 19 3.02 -34.38 8.57
C ALA A 19 1.66 -34.14 9.22
N LEU A 20 1.04 -33.00 8.92
CA LEU A 20 -0.29 -32.64 9.37
C LEU A 20 -1.20 -32.51 8.14
N VAL A 21 -2.28 -33.32 8.12
CA VAL A 21 -3.30 -33.25 7.07
C VAL A 21 -4.58 -32.72 7.67
N VAL A 22 -5.11 -31.67 7.12
CA VAL A 22 -6.32 -30.99 7.61
C VAL A 22 -7.35 -30.87 6.49
N PHE A 23 -8.56 -31.34 6.79
CA PHE A 23 -9.70 -31.29 5.89
C PHE A 23 -10.67 -30.21 6.36
N ASN A 24 -10.97 -29.24 5.52
CA ASN A 24 -12.05 -28.29 5.74
C ASN A 24 -13.17 -28.53 4.72
N ALA A 25 -14.24 -29.18 5.15
CA ALA A 25 -15.40 -29.43 4.31
C ALA A 25 -16.44 -28.32 4.37
N SER A 26 -16.23 -27.27 5.21
CA SER A 26 -17.15 -26.16 5.37
C SER A 26 -17.12 -25.21 4.16
N GLY A 27 -18.10 -24.32 4.07
CA GLY A 27 -18.17 -23.28 3.04
C GLY A 27 -17.30 -22.05 3.34
N GLU A 28 -16.59 -22.01 4.47
CA GLU A 28 -15.80 -20.88 4.93
C GLU A 28 -14.38 -21.32 5.32
N SER A 29 -13.44 -20.37 5.38
CA SER A 29 -12.11 -20.62 5.92
C SER A 29 -12.21 -20.87 7.43
N VAL A 30 -11.51 -21.88 7.92
CA VAL A 30 -11.52 -22.27 9.34
C VAL A 30 -10.11 -22.15 9.91
N THR A 31 -10.00 -21.49 11.07
CA THR A 31 -8.79 -21.47 11.90
C THR A 31 -9.07 -22.22 13.19
N THR A 32 -8.22 -23.20 13.53
CA THR A 32 -8.34 -23.96 14.76
C THR A 32 -6.96 -24.22 15.37
N ALA A 33 -6.86 -24.09 16.70
CA ALA A 33 -5.68 -24.52 17.43
C ALA A 33 -5.67 -26.03 17.56
N VAL A 34 -4.50 -26.66 17.36
CA VAL A 34 -4.31 -28.10 17.51
C VAL A 34 -3.42 -28.31 18.73
N GLU A 35 -3.95 -29.05 19.71
CA GLU A 35 -3.24 -29.31 20.96
C GLU A 35 -1.89 -30.02 20.70
N GLY A 36 -0.84 -29.58 21.37
CA GLY A 36 0.50 -30.14 21.26
C GLY A 36 1.31 -29.72 20.02
N LEU A 37 0.77 -28.80 19.19
CA LEU A 37 1.49 -28.31 18.01
C LEU A 37 2.15 -26.92 18.20
N SER A 38 1.92 -26.24 19.32
CA SER A 38 2.67 -25.03 19.65
C SER A 38 4.17 -25.33 19.75
N GLY A 39 5.00 -24.48 19.12
CA GLY A 39 6.44 -24.68 19.00
C GLY A 39 6.88 -25.54 17.82
N ARG A 40 5.98 -26.20 17.11
CA ARG A 40 6.29 -26.93 15.88
C ARG A 40 6.23 -26.02 14.66
N VAL A 41 7.09 -26.26 13.67
CA VAL A 41 7.13 -25.44 12.44
C VAL A 41 6.64 -26.28 11.26
N PHE A 42 5.36 -26.16 10.95
CA PHE A 42 4.75 -26.81 9.79
C PHE A 42 4.66 -25.86 8.61
N LYS A 43 5.02 -26.34 7.43
CA LYS A 43 4.90 -25.59 6.15
C LYS A 43 3.97 -26.34 5.21
N LEU A 44 3.18 -25.58 4.42
CA LEU A 44 2.38 -26.20 3.36
C LEU A 44 3.30 -27.00 2.43
N HIS A 45 2.91 -28.25 2.17
CA HIS A 45 3.72 -29.17 1.35
C HIS A 45 4.00 -28.57 -0.03
N GLU A 46 5.23 -28.72 -0.52
CA GLU A 46 5.72 -28.10 -1.75
C GLU A 46 4.81 -28.33 -2.97
N ALA A 47 4.25 -29.51 -3.13
CA ALA A 47 3.35 -29.83 -4.22
C ALA A 47 2.06 -28.98 -4.19
N GLN A 48 1.60 -28.55 -3.02
CA GLN A 48 0.45 -27.66 -2.88
C GLN A 48 0.86 -26.19 -2.95
N ALA A 49 1.96 -25.81 -2.33
CA ALA A 49 2.49 -24.45 -2.35
C ALA A 49 2.86 -24.00 -3.76
N ASN A 50 3.38 -24.92 -4.59
CA ASN A 50 3.80 -24.68 -5.97
C ASN A 50 2.80 -25.19 -7.02
N GLY A 51 1.69 -25.78 -6.60
CA GLY A 51 0.63 -26.30 -7.46
C GLY A 51 -0.21 -25.21 -8.10
N SER A 52 -1.16 -25.60 -8.93
CA SER A 52 -2.10 -24.71 -9.63
C SER A 52 -3.35 -24.36 -8.83
N ASP A 53 -3.56 -24.97 -7.67
CA ASP A 53 -4.72 -24.69 -6.80
C ASP A 53 -4.43 -23.48 -5.91
N GLU A 54 -4.90 -22.31 -6.35
CA GLU A 54 -4.73 -21.05 -5.61
C GLU A 54 -5.50 -21.04 -4.27
N THR A 55 -6.54 -21.88 -4.12
CA THR A 55 -7.32 -21.94 -2.88
C THR A 55 -6.48 -22.54 -1.76
N VAL A 56 -5.80 -23.65 -2.03
CA VAL A 56 -4.99 -24.33 -1.01
C VAL A 56 -3.77 -23.52 -0.57
N LYS A 57 -3.26 -22.64 -1.42
CA LYS A 57 -2.16 -21.73 -1.09
C LYS A 57 -2.49 -20.74 0.03
N GLY A 58 -3.77 -20.51 0.30
CA GLY A 58 -4.25 -19.74 1.45
C GLY A 58 -4.20 -20.50 2.78
N ALA A 59 -3.82 -21.78 2.79
CA ALA A 59 -3.66 -22.52 4.02
C ALA A 59 -2.36 -22.14 4.75
N SER A 60 -2.42 -22.00 6.08
CA SER A 60 -1.26 -21.59 6.90
C SER A 60 -1.24 -22.27 8.26
N PHE A 61 -0.07 -22.31 8.88
CA PHE A 61 0.16 -22.80 10.22
C PHE A 61 0.92 -21.75 11.05
N ASP A 62 0.40 -21.44 12.22
CA ASP A 62 1.05 -20.55 13.19
C ASP A 62 1.78 -21.39 14.24
N ALA A 63 3.10 -21.42 14.18
CA ALA A 63 3.95 -22.20 15.09
C ALA A 63 3.90 -21.70 16.55
N LYS A 64 3.59 -20.42 16.81
CA LYS A 64 3.50 -19.91 18.19
C LYS A 64 2.27 -20.42 18.90
N THR A 65 1.14 -20.44 18.22
CA THR A 65 -0.13 -20.87 18.81
C THR A 65 -0.48 -22.32 18.53
N GLY A 66 0.20 -22.95 17.56
CA GLY A 66 -0.16 -24.28 17.07
C GLY A 66 -1.46 -24.27 16.25
N SER A 67 -1.87 -23.09 15.74
CA SER A 67 -3.12 -22.95 15.01
C SER A 67 -2.92 -23.19 13.52
N VAL A 68 -3.87 -23.89 12.90
CA VAL A 68 -3.92 -24.13 11.46
C VAL A 68 -5.12 -23.39 10.85
N THR A 69 -4.88 -22.70 9.74
CA THR A 69 -5.95 -22.09 8.92
C THR A 69 -6.05 -22.83 7.61
N VAL A 70 -7.26 -23.27 7.24
CA VAL A 70 -7.50 -23.97 5.98
C VAL A 70 -8.69 -23.32 5.27
N PRO A 71 -8.54 -22.91 3.99
CA PRO A 71 -9.62 -22.35 3.19
C PRO A 71 -10.83 -23.27 3.07
N ALA A 72 -11.97 -22.71 2.68
CA ALA A 72 -13.21 -23.44 2.45
C ALA A 72 -13.04 -24.62 1.47
N ARG A 73 -13.66 -25.76 1.77
CA ARG A 73 -13.70 -26.95 0.90
C ARG A 73 -12.32 -27.40 0.42
N THR A 74 -11.31 -27.34 1.30
CA THR A 74 -9.90 -27.57 0.98
C THR A 74 -9.31 -28.65 1.87
N VAL A 75 -8.35 -29.38 1.30
CA VAL A 75 -7.46 -30.27 2.05
C VAL A 75 -6.05 -29.71 1.99
N ALA A 76 -5.50 -29.37 3.13
CA ALA A 76 -4.12 -28.88 3.25
C ALA A 76 -3.22 -29.94 3.89
N VAL A 77 -2.06 -30.15 3.30
CA VAL A 77 -1.01 -30.99 3.80
C VAL A 77 0.17 -30.15 4.21
N PHE A 78 0.55 -30.22 5.47
CA PHE A 78 1.71 -29.52 6.00
C PHE A 78 2.77 -30.54 6.39
N THR A 79 4.03 -30.18 6.20
CA THR A 79 5.18 -30.99 6.62
C THR A 79 6.06 -30.20 7.57
N GLN A 80 6.62 -30.87 8.56
CA GLN A 80 7.62 -30.36 9.47
C GLN A 80 8.96 -31.00 9.13
N ALA A 81 9.96 -30.20 8.78
CA ALA A 81 11.31 -30.71 8.58
C ALA A 81 11.93 -31.12 9.93
N ALA A 82 12.86 -32.10 9.87
CA ALA A 82 13.54 -32.62 11.06
C ALA A 82 14.26 -31.51 11.83
N GLY A 83 13.95 -31.37 13.12
CA GLY A 83 14.50 -30.33 13.99
C GLY A 83 13.86 -28.95 13.88
N ASP A 84 12.88 -28.75 13.01
CA ASP A 84 12.17 -27.47 12.85
C ASP A 84 11.22 -27.23 14.04
N ARG A 85 11.73 -26.55 15.07
CA ARG A 85 10.97 -26.15 16.27
C ARG A 85 11.30 -24.73 16.67
N ILE A 86 10.34 -24.04 17.29
CA ILE A 86 10.54 -22.73 17.93
C ILE A 86 10.23 -22.84 19.42
N ASP A 87 10.83 -21.98 20.23
CA ASP A 87 10.31 -21.68 21.57
C ASP A 87 9.18 -20.65 21.44
N PRO A 88 7.91 -21.01 21.65
CA PRO A 88 6.80 -20.09 21.46
C PRO A 88 6.81 -18.91 22.45
N THR A 89 7.63 -18.96 23.50
CA THR A 89 7.78 -17.90 24.50
C THR A 89 8.81 -16.87 24.11
N VAL A 90 9.71 -17.18 23.16
CA VAL A 90 10.75 -16.28 22.67
C VAL A 90 10.26 -15.52 21.43
N THR A 91 10.38 -14.21 21.47
CA THR A 91 10.19 -13.39 20.25
C THR A 91 11.47 -13.45 19.42
N PRO A 92 11.44 -13.98 18.18
CA PRO A 92 12.63 -14.05 17.35
C PRO A 92 13.18 -12.64 17.07
N ASP A 93 14.53 -12.51 17.06
CA ASP A 93 15.20 -11.27 16.69
C ASP A 93 15.28 -11.13 15.16
N PRO A 94 14.60 -10.14 14.57
CA PRO A 94 14.66 -9.92 13.13
C PRO A 94 16.06 -9.62 12.60
N ALA A 95 16.93 -9.02 13.43
CA ALA A 95 18.31 -8.70 13.03
C ALA A 95 19.16 -9.98 12.84
N ALA A 96 18.86 -11.05 13.59
CA ALA A 96 19.54 -12.33 13.47
C ALA A 96 19.03 -13.22 12.33
N ALA A 97 17.90 -12.84 11.70
CA ALA A 97 17.29 -13.63 10.63
C ALA A 97 18.14 -13.60 9.34
N GLN A 98 17.97 -14.62 8.51
CA GLN A 98 18.63 -14.73 7.20
C GLN A 98 17.61 -14.67 6.06
N TRP A 99 17.94 -13.96 5.00
CA TRP A 99 17.18 -13.98 3.78
C TRP A 99 17.42 -15.28 3.01
N VAL A 100 16.33 -15.92 2.60
CA VAL A 100 16.36 -17.15 1.82
C VAL A 100 15.62 -16.93 0.51
N ALA A 101 16.32 -17.18 -0.62
CA ALA A 101 15.73 -17.15 -1.94
C ALA A 101 15.11 -18.51 -2.28
N ALA A 102 13.87 -18.52 -2.76
CA ALA A 102 13.28 -19.67 -3.41
C ALA A 102 13.71 -19.74 -4.88
N GLY A 103 13.70 -20.93 -5.47
CA GLY A 103 14.09 -21.13 -6.87
C GLY A 103 13.13 -20.47 -7.89
N ASP A 104 11.97 -19.98 -7.45
CA ASP A 104 10.94 -19.29 -8.24
C ASP A 104 11.01 -17.76 -8.16
N GLY A 105 12.05 -17.22 -7.50
CA GLY A 105 12.28 -15.79 -7.35
C GLY A 105 11.60 -15.16 -6.15
N ARG A 106 10.84 -15.91 -5.35
CA ARG A 106 10.29 -15.43 -4.08
C ARG A 106 11.37 -15.43 -3.00
N TRP A 107 11.17 -14.61 -1.97
CA TRP A 107 12.05 -14.48 -0.82
C TRP A 107 11.27 -14.67 0.47
N TRP A 108 11.94 -15.21 1.49
CA TRP A 108 11.44 -15.32 2.84
C TRP A 108 12.54 -15.06 3.86
N LEU A 109 12.15 -14.82 5.11
CA LEU A 109 13.08 -14.53 6.19
C LEU A 109 13.08 -15.72 7.15
N ARG A 110 14.25 -16.32 7.40
CA ARG A 110 14.42 -17.44 8.32
C ARG A 110 15.12 -16.97 9.58
N TYR A 111 14.49 -17.15 10.73
CA TYR A 111 15.12 -16.95 12.03
C TYR A 111 16.10 -18.09 12.37
N PRO A 112 17.05 -17.85 13.37
CA PRO A 112 18.02 -18.86 13.77
C PRO A 112 17.40 -20.15 14.31
N ASP A 113 16.20 -20.06 14.90
CA ASP A 113 15.40 -21.19 15.41
C ASP A 113 14.63 -21.95 14.31
N GLY A 114 14.79 -21.54 13.06
CA GLY A 114 14.11 -22.13 11.89
C GLY A 114 12.72 -21.54 11.60
N SER A 115 12.15 -20.75 12.50
CA SER A 115 10.87 -20.09 12.28
C SER A 115 10.97 -18.98 11.25
N TYR A 116 9.82 -18.41 10.83
CA TYR A 116 9.72 -17.34 9.85
C TYR A 116 8.52 -16.46 10.15
N PRO A 117 8.55 -15.16 9.76
CA PRO A 117 7.41 -14.28 9.91
C PRO A 117 6.26 -14.72 8.99
N ALA A 118 5.03 -14.75 9.51
CA ALA A 118 3.84 -15.12 8.74
C ALA A 118 2.68 -14.18 9.11
N ASN A 119 2.02 -13.61 8.10
CA ASN A 119 0.95 -12.59 8.26
C ASN A 119 1.37 -11.40 9.13
N GLU A 120 2.62 -11.03 9.09
CA GLU A 120 3.14 -9.94 9.92
C GLU A 120 4.09 -9.02 9.16
N ARG A 121 4.30 -7.84 9.70
CA ARG A 121 5.34 -6.90 9.28
C ARG A 121 6.52 -7.01 10.23
N VAL A 122 7.71 -7.01 9.65
CA VAL A 122 8.98 -7.11 10.39
C VAL A 122 9.84 -5.91 10.05
N VAL A 123 10.38 -5.25 11.04
CA VAL A 123 11.39 -4.21 10.87
C VAL A 123 12.78 -4.83 11.00
N ARG A 124 13.58 -4.70 9.95
CA ARG A 124 14.97 -5.14 9.93
C ARG A 124 15.86 -4.03 9.38
N ASP A 125 16.89 -3.69 10.10
CA ASP A 125 17.84 -2.61 9.74
C ASP A 125 17.14 -1.29 9.40
N GLY A 126 16.04 -0.97 10.12
CA GLY A 126 15.23 0.22 9.92
C GLY A 126 14.27 0.16 8.72
N VAL A 127 14.21 -0.98 8.00
CA VAL A 127 13.33 -1.19 6.85
C VAL A 127 12.21 -2.15 7.24
N THR A 128 10.97 -1.77 6.91
CA THR A 128 9.78 -2.61 7.12
C THR A 128 9.55 -3.52 5.91
N TYR A 129 9.36 -4.80 6.18
CA TYR A 129 8.96 -5.84 5.23
C TYR A 129 7.64 -6.45 5.67
N SER A 130 6.85 -6.97 4.75
CA SER A 130 5.62 -7.70 5.05
C SER A 130 5.66 -9.10 4.46
N PHE A 131 5.10 -10.04 5.21
CA PHE A 131 5.08 -11.46 4.84
C PHE A 131 3.64 -11.97 4.81
N ASP A 132 3.37 -12.89 3.88
CA ASP A 132 2.07 -13.53 3.78
C ASP A 132 1.94 -14.68 4.81
N ALA A 133 0.80 -15.40 4.77
CA ALA A 133 0.51 -16.51 5.67
C ALA A 133 1.52 -17.68 5.58
N ASN A 134 2.21 -17.79 4.44
CA ASN A 134 3.20 -18.83 4.18
C ASN A 134 4.64 -18.33 4.38
N GLY A 135 4.82 -17.11 4.90
CA GLY A 135 6.12 -16.51 5.15
C GLY A 135 6.80 -15.92 3.91
N TRP A 136 6.11 -15.82 2.77
CA TRP A 136 6.68 -15.17 1.58
C TRP A 136 6.66 -13.65 1.71
N MET A 137 7.78 -13.04 1.38
CA MET A 137 7.91 -11.60 1.34
C MET A 137 6.98 -10.99 0.30
N LYS A 138 6.13 -10.05 0.71
CA LYS A 138 5.21 -9.33 -0.17
C LYS A 138 5.94 -8.25 -0.96
N THR A 139 5.50 -8.01 -2.19
CA THR A 139 5.94 -6.92 -3.07
C THR A 139 4.74 -6.29 -3.78
N GLY A 140 4.93 -5.10 -4.34
CA GLY A 140 3.86 -4.37 -5.02
C GLY A 140 2.82 -3.78 -4.06
N TRP A 141 1.65 -3.48 -4.60
CA TRP A 141 0.54 -2.94 -3.81
C TRP A 141 -0.11 -4.02 -2.95
N GLN A 142 -0.28 -3.72 -1.67
CA GLN A 142 -0.91 -4.61 -0.68
C GLN A 142 -1.98 -3.84 0.10
N VAL A 143 -3.10 -4.52 0.39
CA VAL A 143 -4.08 -4.03 1.37
C VAL A 143 -3.84 -4.75 2.69
N GLU A 144 -3.53 -3.99 3.71
CA GLU A 144 -3.26 -4.50 5.06
C GLU A 144 -4.03 -3.65 6.07
N ASP A 145 -4.85 -4.28 6.89
CA ASP A 145 -5.73 -3.59 7.85
C ASP A 145 -6.66 -2.56 7.17
N GLY A 146 -7.11 -2.86 5.93
CA GLY A 146 -7.95 -1.95 5.14
C GLY A 146 -7.20 -0.76 4.52
N VAL A 147 -5.88 -0.71 4.62
CA VAL A 147 -5.03 0.38 4.15
C VAL A 147 -4.11 -0.09 3.02
N TRP A 148 -4.03 0.67 1.94
CA TRP A 148 -3.08 0.41 0.87
C TRP A 148 -1.65 0.79 1.26
N ARG A 149 -0.70 -0.12 1.02
CA ARG A 149 0.74 0.07 1.15
C ARG A 149 1.44 -0.44 -0.09
N TYR A 150 2.60 0.10 -0.38
CA TYR A 150 3.43 -0.37 -1.49
C TYR A 150 4.76 -0.89 -0.99
N TYR A 151 5.09 -2.10 -1.42
CA TYR A 151 6.37 -2.73 -1.17
C TYR A 151 7.18 -2.79 -2.46
N ALA A 152 8.39 -2.24 -2.43
CA ALA A 152 9.29 -2.25 -3.58
C ALA A 152 9.60 -3.70 -4.03
N PRO A 153 10.15 -3.91 -5.22
CA PRO A 153 10.60 -5.24 -5.65
C PRO A 153 11.60 -5.90 -4.69
N SER A 154 12.33 -5.10 -3.90
CA SER A 154 13.20 -5.57 -2.81
C SER A 154 12.44 -6.04 -1.56
N GLY A 155 11.13 -5.89 -1.50
CA GLY A 155 10.29 -6.11 -0.33
C GLY A 155 10.22 -4.94 0.65
N ALA A 156 11.04 -3.91 0.49
CA ALA A 156 11.04 -2.75 1.37
C ALA A 156 9.72 -1.97 1.26
N MET A 157 9.08 -1.68 2.39
CA MET A 157 7.92 -0.81 2.44
C MET A 157 8.30 0.60 1.97
N ALA A 158 7.59 1.10 0.99
CA ALA A 158 7.79 2.45 0.50
C ALA A 158 7.15 3.48 1.43
N THR A 159 7.80 4.64 1.57
CA THR A 159 7.32 5.79 2.34
C THR A 159 7.62 7.08 1.57
N GLY A 160 6.89 8.15 1.88
CA GLY A 160 7.03 9.42 1.18
C GLY A 160 6.57 9.37 -0.29
N TRP A 161 7.07 10.27 -1.10
CA TRP A 161 6.77 10.32 -2.52
C TRP A 161 7.37 9.12 -3.26
N THR A 162 6.52 8.33 -3.89
CA THR A 162 6.92 7.09 -4.56
C THR A 162 6.30 7.02 -5.95
N ALA A 163 7.13 6.80 -6.97
CA ALA A 163 6.65 6.59 -8.35
C ALA A 163 6.47 5.10 -8.63
N VAL A 164 5.27 4.70 -9.01
CA VAL A 164 4.94 3.33 -9.39
C VAL A 164 4.31 3.34 -10.78
N GLY A 165 4.95 2.69 -11.74
CA GLY A 165 4.47 2.65 -13.12
C GLY A 165 4.33 4.04 -13.76
N GLY A 166 5.17 5.01 -13.39
CA GLY A 166 5.12 6.38 -13.90
C GLY A 166 4.08 7.29 -13.23
N THR A 167 3.33 6.77 -12.26
CA THR A 167 2.36 7.53 -11.45
C THR A 167 2.94 7.79 -10.05
N TRP A 168 2.82 9.02 -9.58
CA TRP A 168 3.26 9.41 -8.24
C TRP A 168 2.18 9.16 -7.21
N TYR A 169 2.61 8.65 -6.06
CA TYR A 169 1.81 8.40 -4.85
C TYR A 169 2.55 8.97 -3.65
N TYR A 170 1.82 9.24 -2.58
CA TYR A 170 2.43 9.58 -1.30
C TYR A 170 2.05 8.52 -0.27
N LEU A 171 3.06 7.91 0.33
CA LEU A 171 2.94 6.92 1.38
C LEU A 171 3.35 7.59 2.69
N ASP A 172 2.51 7.50 3.70
CA ASP A 172 2.78 8.10 5.01
C ASP A 172 4.16 7.66 5.54
N PRO A 173 5.02 8.58 5.98
CA PRO A 173 6.39 8.26 6.37
C PRO A 173 6.51 7.24 7.51
N ASP A 174 5.56 7.23 8.43
CA ASP A 174 5.61 6.39 9.63
C ASP A 174 4.91 5.04 9.42
N THR A 175 3.80 5.03 8.69
CA THR A 175 2.92 3.87 8.57
C THR A 175 2.95 3.21 7.19
N GLY A 176 3.51 3.86 6.17
CA GLY A 176 3.46 3.44 4.78
C GLY A 176 2.06 3.54 4.15
N ALA A 177 1.09 4.12 4.85
CA ALA A 177 -0.28 4.24 4.38
C ALA A 177 -0.38 5.15 3.15
N MET A 178 -1.08 4.71 2.10
CA MET A 178 -1.31 5.51 0.91
C MET A 178 -2.24 6.69 1.21
N ALA A 179 -1.77 7.90 0.96
CA ALA A 179 -2.54 9.11 1.13
C ALA A 179 -3.56 9.31 0.01
N THR A 180 -4.69 9.94 0.35
CA THR A 180 -5.72 10.40 -0.59
C THR A 180 -6.24 11.77 -0.17
N GLY A 181 -6.77 12.56 -1.10
CA GLY A 181 -7.26 13.90 -0.80
C GLY A 181 -6.12 14.94 -0.77
N TRP A 182 -6.35 16.03 -0.05
CA TRP A 182 -5.36 17.10 0.09
C TRP A 182 -4.20 16.69 1.00
N LEU A 183 -2.99 16.90 0.52
CA LEU A 183 -1.75 16.66 1.23
C LEU A 183 -0.93 17.96 1.27
N LYS A 184 -0.49 18.35 2.45
CA LYS A 184 0.51 19.40 2.60
C LYS A 184 1.87 18.77 2.88
N ASP A 185 2.83 18.98 1.99
CA ASP A 185 4.22 18.55 2.16
C ASP A 185 5.13 19.79 2.13
N GLY A 186 5.74 20.08 3.26
CA GLY A 186 6.39 21.36 3.51
C GLY A 186 5.37 22.51 3.38
N ASP A 187 5.66 23.49 2.53
CA ASP A 187 4.77 24.64 2.25
C ASP A 187 3.91 24.42 1.00
N THR A 188 3.98 23.26 0.38
CA THR A 188 3.32 22.97 -0.89
C THR A 188 2.12 22.05 -0.67
N TRP A 189 0.99 22.40 -1.29
CA TRP A 189 -0.19 21.56 -1.33
C TRP A 189 -0.22 20.72 -2.59
N TYR A 190 -0.64 19.46 -2.40
CA TYR A 190 -0.87 18.45 -3.45
C TYR A 190 -2.25 17.86 -3.28
N TYR A 191 -2.77 17.27 -4.35
CA TYR A 191 -4.02 16.51 -4.28
C TYR A 191 -3.81 15.10 -4.80
N LEU A 192 -4.09 14.10 -3.94
CA LEU A 192 -4.08 12.69 -4.29
C LEU A 192 -5.52 12.25 -4.57
N ARG A 193 -5.75 11.65 -5.73
CA ARG A 193 -7.08 11.13 -6.12
C ARG A 193 -7.49 9.99 -5.17
N SER A 194 -8.75 9.56 -5.24
CA SER A 194 -9.23 8.39 -4.46
C SER A 194 -8.44 7.10 -4.76
N SER A 195 -7.81 7.01 -5.92
CA SER A 195 -6.87 5.94 -6.28
C SER A 195 -5.47 6.10 -5.67
N GLY A 196 -5.21 7.15 -4.91
CA GLY A 196 -3.88 7.54 -4.41
C GLY A 196 -3.01 8.27 -5.44
N ALA A 197 -3.37 8.28 -6.72
CA ALA A 197 -2.57 8.92 -7.75
C ALA A 197 -2.51 10.45 -7.57
N MET A 198 -1.31 11.02 -7.62
CA MET A 198 -1.10 12.46 -7.60
C MET A 198 -1.83 13.13 -8.78
N ALA A 199 -2.62 14.14 -8.49
CA ALA A 199 -3.32 14.91 -9.51
C ALA A 199 -2.39 15.94 -10.16
N SER A 200 -2.62 16.20 -11.45
CA SER A 200 -2.08 17.35 -12.19
C SER A 200 -3.16 17.88 -13.12
N GLY A 201 -3.02 19.14 -13.55
CA GLY A 201 -4.01 19.84 -14.35
C GLY A 201 -5.22 20.30 -13.53
N TRP A 202 -6.32 20.56 -14.21
CA TRP A 202 -7.56 21.00 -13.57
C TRP A 202 -8.25 19.88 -12.80
N VAL A 203 -8.66 20.19 -11.57
CA VAL A 203 -9.43 19.28 -10.69
C VAL A 203 -10.64 20.02 -10.13
N ASN A 204 -11.82 19.43 -10.28
CA ASN A 204 -13.05 19.94 -9.66
C ASN A 204 -13.32 19.15 -8.36
N LEU A 205 -13.43 19.86 -7.26
CA LEU A 205 -13.73 19.29 -5.95
C LEU A 205 -14.97 19.99 -5.39
N SER A 206 -16.09 19.28 -5.40
CA SER A 206 -17.37 19.78 -4.89
C SER A 206 -17.78 21.14 -5.49
N GLY A 207 -17.52 21.35 -6.79
CA GLY A 207 -17.88 22.57 -7.51
C GLY A 207 -16.79 23.64 -7.53
N ALA A 208 -15.75 23.54 -6.71
CA ALA A 208 -14.57 24.41 -6.78
C ALA A 208 -13.50 23.84 -7.70
N TRP A 209 -12.96 24.66 -8.58
CA TRP A 209 -11.87 24.28 -9.47
C TRP A 209 -10.51 24.68 -8.89
N PHE A 210 -9.56 23.76 -9.00
CA PHE A 210 -8.16 23.93 -8.62
C PHE A 210 -7.27 23.55 -9.80
N TYR A 211 -6.08 24.13 -9.85
CA TYR A 211 -5.08 23.75 -10.83
C TYR A 211 -3.83 23.21 -10.13
N LEU A 212 -3.45 21.99 -10.47
CA LEU A 212 -2.22 21.36 -10.01
C LEU A 212 -1.20 21.42 -11.15
N ASN A 213 -0.03 21.97 -10.89
CA ASN A 213 1.06 22.04 -11.86
C ASN A 213 1.50 20.65 -12.31
N GLY A 214 2.33 20.55 -13.36
CA GLY A 214 2.81 19.27 -13.86
C GLY A 214 3.60 18.41 -12.82
N ASN A 215 4.17 19.08 -11.81
CA ASN A 215 4.82 18.43 -10.67
C ASN A 215 3.87 18.13 -9.49
N GLY A 216 2.57 18.36 -9.66
CA GLY A 216 1.52 18.12 -8.66
C GLY A 216 1.28 19.26 -7.69
N SER A 217 2.12 20.30 -7.64
CA SER A 217 1.94 21.43 -6.72
C SER A 217 0.69 22.24 -7.04
N MET A 218 -0.09 22.61 -6.03
CA MET A 218 -1.25 23.49 -6.18
C MET A 218 -0.82 24.88 -6.62
N ALA A 219 -1.42 25.39 -7.70
CA ALA A 219 -1.21 26.75 -8.19
C ALA A 219 -1.98 27.77 -7.34
N THR A 220 -1.37 28.95 -7.14
CA THR A 220 -2.00 30.13 -6.54
C THR A 220 -1.60 31.37 -7.36
N GLY A 221 -2.37 32.44 -7.27
CA GLY A 221 -2.14 33.67 -8.04
C GLY A 221 -2.47 33.51 -9.53
N TRP A 222 -1.87 34.35 -10.37
CA TRP A 222 -2.10 34.33 -11.81
C TRP A 222 -1.40 33.15 -12.50
N ALA A 223 -2.16 32.40 -13.29
CA ALA A 223 -1.67 31.26 -14.06
C ALA A 223 -2.01 31.43 -15.54
N ASN A 224 -1.00 31.38 -16.41
CA ASN A 224 -1.20 31.31 -17.85
C ASN A 224 -1.20 29.85 -18.30
N LEU A 225 -2.35 29.36 -18.72
CA LEU A 225 -2.54 27.97 -19.09
C LEU A 225 -2.93 27.91 -20.58
N GLY A 226 -1.94 27.59 -21.40
CA GLY A 226 -2.15 27.54 -22.85
C GLY A 226 -2.54 28.86 -23.52
N GLY A 227 -2.03 29.99 -23.02
CA GLY A 227 -2.35 31.34 -23.52
C GLY A 227 -3.57 31.97 -22.86
N THR A 228 -4.24 31.27 -21.94
CA THR A 228 -5.41 31.76 -21.21
C THR A 228 -5.04 32.02 -19.75
N TRP A 229 -5.38 33.23 -19.26
CA TRP A 229 -5.09 33.59 -17.87
C TRP A 229 -6.24 33.26 -16.94
N TYR A 230 -5.88 32.72 -15.79
CA TYR A 230 -6.75 32.40 -14.65
C TYR A 230 -6.15 32.96 -13.38
N TYR A 231 -6.98 33.22 -12.39
CA TYR A 231 -6.52 33.58 -11.05
C TYR A 231 -6.92 32.48 -10.07
N LEU A 232 -5.93 31.92 -9.37
CA LEU A 232 -6.13 30.97 -8.30
C LEU A 232 -5.96 31.73 -6.97
N THR A 233 -6.95 31.66 -6.11
CA THR A 233 -6.89 32.34 -4.80
C THR A 233 -5.76 31.78 -3.94
N GLU A 234 -5.47 32.39 -2.79
CA GLU A 234 -4.51 31.85 -1.83
C GLU A 234 -4.88 30.43 -1.34
N SER A 235 -6.17 30.09 -1.33
CA SER A 235 -6.67 28.74 -1.05
C SER A 235 -6.59 27.80 -2.26
N GLY A 236 -6.08 28.24 -3.41
CA GLY A 236 -5.94 27.48 -4.64
C GLY A 236 -7.20 27.42 -5.50
N GLN A 237 -8.33 27.94 -5.06
CA GLN A 237 -9.58 27.93 -5.82
C GLN A 237 -9.53 28.88 -7.01
N MET A 238 -10.00 28.44 -8.17
CA MET A 238 -10.17 29.30 -9.33
C MET A 238 -11.17 30.41 -9.03
N ALA A 239 -10.74 31.64 -9.17
CA ALA A 239 -11.58 32.83 -8.98
C ALA A 239 -12.56 32.99 -10.13
N ILE A 240 -13.76 33.45 -9.78
CA ILE A 240 -14.80 33.97 -10.70
C ILE A 240 -15.27 35.31 -10.17
N GLY A 241 -15.65 36.24 -11.06
CA GLY A 241 -16.04 37.57 -10.68
C GLY A 241 -14.82 38.50 -10.47
N TRP A 242 -15.01 39.52 -9.64
CA TRP A 242 -14.00 40.54 -9.40
C TRP A 242 -12.85 40.05 -8.53
N VAL A 243 -11.62 40.31 -8.97
CA VAL A 243 -10.37 39.99 -8.27
C VAL A 243 -9.60 41.29 -8.07
N LYS A 244 -9.17 41.54 -6.84
CA LYS A 244 -8.22 42.59 -6.51
C LYS A 244 -6.83 41.98 -6.31
N ASP A 245 -5.86 42.43 -7.11
CA ASP A 245 -4.47 42.03 -6.98
C ASP A 245 -3.58 43.26 -6.94
N GLY A 246 -2.95 43.52 -5.81
CA GLY A 246 -2.29 44.78 -5.51
C GLY A 246 -3.27 45.96 -5.60
N ASP A 247 -2.90 46.99 -6.38
CA ASP A 247 -3.72 48.20 -6.61
C ASP A 247 -4.66 48.07 -7.82
N SER A 248 -4.71 46.89 -8.46
CA SER A 248 -5.46 46.69 -9.70
C SER A 248 -6.65 45.76 -9.50
N TRP A 249 -7.72 46.03 -10.25
CA TRP A 249 -8.89 45.20 -10.32
C TRP A 249 -8.93 44.44 -11.64
N TYR A 250 -9.35 43.19 -11.56
CA TYR A 250 -9.54 42.27 -12.66
C TYR A 250 -10.92 41.62 -12.56
N PHE A 251 -11.38 41.04 -13.65
CA PHE A 251 -12.61 40.24 -13.64
C PHE A 251 -12.36 38.88 -14.29
N CYS A 252 -12.78 37.82 -13.62
CA CYS A 252 -12.76 36.47 -14.17
C CYS A 252 -14.20 36.07 -14.52
N HIS A 253 -14.39 35.61 -15.75
CA HIS A 253 -15.67 35.08 -16.24
C HIS A 253 -16.12 33.88 -15.42
N PRO A 254 -17.40 33.42 -15.50
CA PRO A 254 -17.84 32.16 -14.86
C PRO A 254 -17.01 30.92 -15.26
N SER A 255 -16.33 30.99 -16.41
CA SER A 255 -15.37 29.99 -16.86
C SER A 255 -13.98 30.08 -16.17
N GLY A 256 -13.77 31.10 -15.32
CA GLY A 256 -12.47 31.42 -14.70
C GLY A 256 -11.55 32.27 -15.59
N VAL A 257 -11.86 32.42 -16.88
CA VAL A 257 -11.01 33.15 -17.83
C VAL A 257 -10.96 34.65 -17.49
N MET A 258 -9.76 35.23 -17.40
CA MET A 258 -9.54 36.63 -17.19
C MET A 258 -10.14 37.47 -18.32
N ALA A 259 -10.94 38.48 -17.99
CA ALA A 259 -11.54 39.43 -18.94
C ALA A 259 -10.49 40.37 -19.54
N THR A 260 -10.64 40.68 -20.82
CA THR A 260 -9.91 41.71 -21.54
C THR A 260 -10.86 42.45 -22.47
N GLY A 261 -10.55 43.72 -22.84
CA GLY A 261 -11.42 44.52 -23.68
C GLY A 261 -12.69 45.00 -22.95
N ARG A 262 -13.77 45.20 -23.69
CA ARG A 262 -15.04 45.65 -23.14
C ARG A 262 -15.94 44.52 -22.74
N VAL A 263 -16.34 44.45 -21.47
CA VAL A 263 -17.22 43.44 -20.90
C VAL A 263 -18.39 44.06 -20.18
N VAL A 264 -19.60 43.52 -20.36
CA VAL A 264 -20.79 43.95 -19.61
C VAL A 264 -20.98 43.01 -18.41
N ILE A 265 -20.97 43.60 -17.21
CA ILE A 265 -21.13 42.89 -15.93
C ILE A 265 -22.33 43.51 -15.23
N ASP A 266 -23.35 42.72 -14.96
CA ASP A 266 -24.60 43.13 -14.31
C ASP A 266 -25.23 44.40 -14.94
N GLY A 267 -25.21 44.47 -16.30
CA GLY A 267 -25.76 45.55 -17.07
C GLY A 267 -24.84 46.80 -17.21
N THR A 268 -23.71 46.82 -16.52
CA THR A 268 -22.71 47.92 -16.59
C THR A 268 -21.53 47.50 -17.45
N ALA A 269 -21.10 48.40 -18.35
CA ALA A 269 -19.94 48.17 -19.21
C ALA A 269 -18.65 48.57 -18.50
N TYR A 270 -17.70 47.70 -18.52
CA TYR A 270 -16.34 47.85 -17.99
C TYR A 270 -15.32 47.63 -19.11
N THR A 271 -14.19 48.33 -19.04
CA THR A 271 -13.09 48.14 -20.01
C THR A 271 -11.86 47.61 -19.26
N PHE A 272 -11.26 46.57 -19.80
CA PHE A 272 -10.03 45.97 -19.31
C PHE A 272 -8.93 46.09 -20.38
N ASP A 273 -7.72 46.37 -19.98
CA ASP A 273 -6.58 46.42 -20.87
C ASP A 273 -6.15 45.02 -21.33
N ARG A 274 -5.09 44.90 -22.14
CA ARG A 274 -4.57 43.61 -22.61
C ARG A 274 -3.97 42.74 -21.50
N SER A 275 -3.62 43.34 -20.36
CA SER A 275 -3.14 42.63 -19.17
C SER A 275 -4.28 42.24 -18.22
N GLY A 276 -5.54 42.56 -18.58
CA GLY A 276 -6.72 42.27 -17.78
C GLY A 276 -7.04 43.30 -16.70
N ARG A 277 -6.29 44.42 -16.60
CA ARG A 277 -6.54 45.45 -15.60
C ARG A 277 -7.77 46.26 -15.98
N TRP A 278 -8.63 46.48 -15.03
CA TRP A 278 -9.73 47.44 -15.21
C TRP A 278 -9.20 48.87 -15.39
N VAL A 279 -9.62 49.51 -16.44
CA VAL A 279 -9.17 50.88 -16.77
C VAL A 279 -10.33 51.89 -16.85
N ALA A 280 -11.58 51.45 -17.06
CA ALA A 280 -12.76 52.32 -17.07
C ALA A 280 -14.08 51.51 -16.97
#